data_e88268a170654deb565f298981bac20a
#
_entry.id   e88268a170654deb565f298981bac20a
#
_cell.length_a   1.000
_cell.length_b   1.000
_cell.length_c   1.000
_cell.angle_alpha   90.00
_cell.angle_beta   90.00
_cell.angle_gamma   90.00
#
_symmetry.space_group_name_H-M   'P 1'
#
loop_
_entity.id
_entity.type
_entity.pdbx_description
1 polymer ?
#
loop_
_entity_poly.entity_id
_entity_poly.type
_entity_poly.pdbx_seq_one_letter_code
_entity_poly.pdbx_strand_id
1 'polypeptide(L)'
;MNRDERRRRDREAVRAYQRNGLPPDFSFAAMFAHTRALEKILGHHRDCERGSAVARAYHVGIERSQQASPPERAVACRAGCSLCCHNWVSVTAPEVLLIARELHGREHGGGMAAAVHQAATAGLGLDRDELLERRLACPLLVDGLCSIYPVRPLACRSFFSF
;
A
#
# COMPACT_ATOMS: atom_id res chain seq x y z
N MET A 1 4.93 20.85 27.41
CA MET A 1 4.83 21.25 25.98
C MET A 1 3.45 21.86 25.76
N ASN A 2 3.39 23.14 25.45
CA ASN A 2 2.12 23.84 25.26
C ASN A 2 1.48 23.47 23.90
N ARG A 3 0.24 23.95 23.65
CA ARG A 3 -0.54 23.63 22.44
C ARG A 3 0.13 24.15 21.16
N ASP A 4 0.79 25.28 21.21
CA ASP A 4 1.42 25.91 20.06
C ASP A 4 2.75 25.25 19.71
N GLU A 5 3.54 24.85 20.69
CA GLU A 5 4.75 24.03 20.51
C GLU A 5 4.42 22.68 19.88
N ARG A 6 3.32 22.04 20.32
CA ARG A 6 2.84 20.78 19.73
C ARG A 6 2.48 20.97 18.26
N ARG A 7 1.69 22.01 17.94
CA ARG A 7 1.29 22.34 16.57
C ARG A 7 2.47 22.69 15.66
N ARG A 8 3.49 23.38 16.21
CA ARG A 8 4.72 23.69 15.47
C ARG A 8 5.49 22.41 15.15
N ARG A 9 5.71 21.55 16.14
CA ARG A 9 6.40 20.27 15.97
C ARG A 9 5.68 19.35 14.98
N ASP A 10 4.35 19.27 15.04
CA ASP A 10 3.55 18.50 14.10
C ASP A 10 3.70 19.02 12.67
N ARG A 11 3.74 20.35 12.48
CA ARG A 11 3.97 20.97 11.15
C ARG A 11 5.37 20.69 10.61
N GLU A 12 6.37 20.76 11.47
CA GLU A 12 7.76 20.44 11.09
C GLU A 12 7.92 18.96 10.73
N ALA A 13 7.32 18.05 11.50
CA ALA A 13 7.32 16.62 11.23
C ALA A 13 6.61 16.29 9.89
N VAL A 14 5.46 16.94 9.62
CA VAL A 14 4.75 16.79 8.34
C VAL A 14 5.61 17.25 7.17
N ARG A 15 6.30 18.39 7.29
CA ARG A 15 7.19 18.90 6.24
C ARG A 15 8.42 18.01 6.05
N ALA A 16 8.98 17.49 7.14
CA ALA A 16 10.10 16.54 7.08
C ALA A 16 9.68 15.25 6.38
N TYR A 17 8.52 14.71 6.72
CA TYR A 17 7.96 13.55 6.05
C TYR A 17 7.73 13.77 4.55
N GLN A 18 7.16 14.91 4.16
CA GLN A 18 6.94 15.23 2.75
C GLN A 18 8.24 15.32 1.93
N ARG A 19 9.36 15.71 2.57
CA ARG A 19 10.66 15.78 1.91
C ARG A 19 11.43 14.46 1.92
N ASN A 20 11.40 13.73 3.03
CA ASN A 20 12.37 12.66 3.32
C ASN A 20 11.73 11.26 3.44
N GLY A 21 10.39 11.16 3.42
CA GLY A 21 9.70 9.90 3.72
C GLY A 21 9.66 9.58 5.22
N LEU A 22 9.35 8.33 5.55
CA LEU A 22 9.33 7.84 6.94
C LEU A 22 10.75 7.81 7.51
N PRO A 23 10.97 8.29 8.74
CA PRO A 23 12.27 8.16 9.39
C PRO A 23 12.57 6.68 9.66
N PRO A 24 13.86 6.28 9.63
CA PRO A 24 14.26 4.89 9.87
C PRO A 24 13.89 4.39 11.28
N ASP A 25 13.85 5.27 12.26
CA ASP A 25 13.38 5.03 13.63
C ASP A 25 11.90 5.39 13.79
N PHE A 26 11.05 4.53 13.25
CA PHE A 26 9.61 4.70 13.29
C PHE A 26 9.08 4.79 14.72
N SER A 27 8.73 6.01 15.15
CA SER A 27 8.12 6.27 16.46
C SER A 27 6.63 6.57 16.31
N PHE A 28 5.85 6.39 17.40
CA PHE A 28 4.44 6.81 17.43
C PHE A 28 4.25 8.28 17.02
N ALA A 29 5.19 9.16 17.35
CA ALA A 29 5.16 10.55 16.94
C ALA A 29 5.27 10.71 15.42
N ALA A 30 6.12 9.91 14.77
CA ALA A 30 6.25 9.86 13.31
C ALA A 30 4.97 9.33 12.65
N MET A 31 4.34 8.31 13.23
CA MET A 31 3.06 7.78 12.76
C MET A 31 1.95 8.83 12.80
N PHE A 32 1.82 9.58 13.91
CA PHE A 32 0.85 10.67 14.02
C PHE A 32 1.11 11.80 13.03
N ALA A 33 2.37 12.18 12.82
CA ALA A 33 2.75 13.19 11.84
C ALA A 33 2.41 12.75 10.42
N HIS A 34 2.65 11.48 10.12
CA HIS A 34 2.29 10.85 8.86
C HIS A 34 0.78 10.84 8.63
N THR A 35 0.00 10.35 9.60
CA THR A 35 -1.46 10.35 9.51
C THR A 35 -2.01 11.74 9.23
N ARG A 36 -1.51 12.78 9.92
CA ARG A 36 -1.93 14.17 9.68
C ARG A 36 -1.50 14.70 8.31
N ALA A 37 -0.37 14.25 7.77
CA ALA A 37 0.04 14.61 6.41
C ALA A 37 -0.94 14.02 5.38
N LEU A 38 -1.37 12.78 5.59
CA LEU A 38 -2.36 12.11 4.74
C LEU A 38 -3.75 12.75 4.88
N GLU A 39 -4.18 13.11 6.09
CA GLU A 39 -5.42 13.86 6.34
C GLU A 39 -5.44 15.18 5.59
N LYS A 40 -4.31 15.88 5.48
CA LYS A 40 -4.20 17.11 4.68
C LYS A 40 -4.33 16.86 3.18
N ILE A 41 -3.77 15.76 2.66
CA ILE A 41 -3.92 15.39 1.25
C ILE A 41 -5.40 15.11 0.95
N LEU A 42 -6.09 14.43 1.86
CA LEU A 42 -7.53 14.15 1.74
C LEU A 42 -8.35 15.43 1.85
N GLY A 43 -7.93 16.38 2.73
CA GLY A 43 -8.67 17.61 2.98
C GLY A 43 -10.10 17.33 3.44
N HIS A 44 -11.03 18.22 3.07
CA HIS A 44 -12.46 18.04 3.34
C HIS A 44 -13.19 17.25 2.24
N HIS A 45 -12.53 16.97 1.12
CA HIS A 45 -13.09 16.24 -0.01
C HIS A 45 -12.54 14.80 -0.02
N ARG A 46 -13.45 13.85 0.03
CA ARG A 46 -13.14 12.41 -0.02
C ARG A 46 -13.43 11.87 -1.42
N ASP A 47 -12.72 12.38 -2.41
CA ASP A 47 -12.82 11.89 -3.78
C ASP A 47 -11.80 10.78 -4.07
N CYS A 48 -12.04 10.03 -5.14
CA CYS A 48 -11.19 8.91 -5.54
C CYS A 48 -9.77 9.35 -5.93
N GLU A 49 -9.62 10.57 -6.44
CA GLU A 49 -8.32 11.09 -6.86
C GLU A 49 -7.42 11.35 -5.66
N ARG A 50 -7.94 12.00 -4.62
CA ARG A 50 -7.22 12.24 -3.37
C ARG A 50 -6.94 10.97 -2.62
N GLY A 51 -7.88 10.01 -2.59
CA GLY A 51 -7.63 8.68 -2.06
C GLY A 51 -6.45 8.00 -2.75
N SER A 52 -6.43 8.01 -4.07
CA SER A 52 -5.31 7.46 -4.85
C SER A 52 -3.99 8.22 -4.58
N ALA A 53 -4.03 9.53 -4.41
CA ALA A 53 -2.85 10.35 -4.08
C ALA A 53 -2.27 9.99 -2.70
N VAL A 54 -3.12 9.70 -1.72
CA VAL A 54 -2.69 9.21 -0.40
C VAL A 54 -1.93 7.90 -0.52
N ALA A 55 -2.47 6.91 -1.25
CA ALA A 55 -1.80 5.63 -1.46
C ALA A 55 -0.46 5.80 -2.17
N ARG A 56 -0.38 6.67 -3.20
CA ARG A 56 0.90 6.98 -3.89
C ARG A 56 1.92 7.61 -2.94
N ALA A 57 1.50 8.55 -2.11
CA ALA A 57 2.39 9.19 -1.12
C ALA A 57 2.97 8.16 -0.14
N TYR A 58 2.16 7.19 0.27
CA TYR A 58 2.59 6.08 1.11
C TYR A 58 3.62 5.20 0.40
N HIS A 59 3.37 4.81 -0.84
CA HIS A 59 4.29 3.99 -1.63
C HIS A 59 5.65 4.68 -1.78
N VAL A 60 5.66 5.96 -2.15
CA VAL A 60 6.90 6.76 -2.27
C VAL A 60 7.63 6.86 -0.93
N GLY A 61 6.90 7.06 0.18
CA GLY A 61 7.47 7.13 1.52
C GLY A 61 8.19 5.84 1.91
N ILE A 62 7.58 4.69 1.66
CA ILE A 62 8.18 3.37 1.95
C ILE A 62 9.41 3.12 1.06
N GLU A 63 9.34 3.39 -0.23
CA GLU A 63 10.47 3.21 -1.13
C GLU A 63 11.68 4.05 -0.70
N ARG A 64 11.46 5.31 -0.32
CA ARG A 64 12.51 6.18 0.22
C ARG A 64 13.09 5.64 1.54
N SER A 65 12.23 5.16 2.44
CA SER A 65 12.67 4.57 3.70
C SER A 65 13.53 3.31 3.47
N GLN A 66 13.13 2.45 2.54
CA GLN A 66 13.90 1.26 2.17
C GLN A 66 15.24 1.60 1.52
N GLN A 67 15.29 2.67 0.72
CA GLN A 67 16.55 3.17 0.15
C GLN A 67 17.48 3.77 1.21
N ALA A 68 16.92 4.46 2.19
CA ALA A 68 17.69 5.08 3.29
C ALA A 68 18.22 4.04 4.28
N SER A 69 17.52 2.93 4.45
CA SER A 69 17.90 1.83 5.35
C SER A 69 17.74 0.50 4.64
N PRO A 70 18.65 0.16 3.72
CA PRO A 70 18.59 -1.10 3.01
C PRO A 70 18.76 -2.27 3.98
N PRO A 71 18.07 -3.40 3.77
CA PRO A 71 18.21 -4.58 4.62
C PRO A 71 19.62 -5.14 4.53
N GLU A 72 20.13 -5.68 5.64
CA GLU A 72 21.46 -6.30 5.71
C GLU A 72 21.64 -7.48 4.74
N ARG A 73 20.54 -8.16 4.43
CA ARG A 73 20.53 -9.26 3.45
C ARG A 73 19.89 -8.82 2.15
N ALA A 74 20.41 -9.33 1.05
CA ALA A 74 19.81 -9.09 -0.26
C ALA A 74 18.37 -9.62 -0.31
N VAL A 75 17.43 -8.76 -0.67
CA VAL A 75 16.03 -9.12 -0.80
C VAL A 75 15.83 -9.88 -2.10
N ALA A 76 15.36 -11.13 -2.02
CA ALA A 76 15.06 -11.95 -3.19
C ALA A 76 13.77 -11.50 -3.92
N CYS A 77 12.94 -10.68 -3.26
CA CYS A 77 11.69 -10.17 -3.82
C CYS A 77 11.97 -9.21 -4.99
N ARG A 78 11.51 -9.57 -6.18
CA ARG A 78 11.68 -8.80 -7.42
C ARG A 78 10.44 -8.93 -8.31
N ALA A 79 10.37 -8.16 -9.37
CA ALA A 79 9.36 -8.36 -10.40
C ALA A 79 9.47 -9.79 -10.94
N GLY A 80 8.35 -10.50 -11.01
CA GLY A 80 8.28 -11.92 -11.35
C GLY A 80 8.26 -12.89 -10.15
N CYS A 81 8.50 -12.41 -8.92
CA CYS A 81 8.23 -13.19 -7.73
C CYS A 81 6.71 -13.17 -7.45
N SER A 82 6.08 -14.35 -7.37
CA SER A 82 4.64 -14.50 -7.12
C SER A 82 4.29 -14.97 -5.70
N LEU A 83 5.26 -15.07 -4.80
CA LEU A 83 5.06 -15.67 -3.47
C LEU A 83 3.94 -14.97 -2.67
N CYS A 84 3.93 -13.63 -2.65
CA CYS A 84 2.88 -12.86 -1.97
C CYS A 84 1.51 -12.97 -2.65
N CYS A 85 1.45 -13.40 -3.91
CA CYS A 85 0.20 -13.57 -4.67
C CYS A 85 -0.60 -14.83 -4.27
N HIS A 86 -0.07 -15.64 -3.37
CA HIS A 86 -0.75 -16.80 -2.80
C HIS A 86 -1.06 -16.64 -1.30
N ASN A 87 -0.85 -15.44 -0.80
CA ASN A 87 -1.15 -15.09 0.59
C ASN A 87 -2.33 -14.13 0.67
N TRP A 88 -3.10 -14.26 1.74
CA TRP A 88 -4.12 -13.29 2.06
C TRP A 88 -3.46 -11.96 2.46
N VAL A 89 -3.89 -10.87 1.86
CA VAL A 89 -3.38 -9.52 2.14
C VAL A 89 -4.52 -8.55 2.40
N SER A 90 -4.36 -7.71 3.41
CA SER A 90 -5.28 -6.60 3.67
C SER A 90 -4.96 -5.44 2.74
N VAL A 91 -6.01 -4.80 2.24
CA VAL A 91 -5.91 -3.64 1.34
C VAL A 91 -6.72 -2.50 1.95
N THR A 92 -6.14 -1.31 2.02
CA THR A 92 -6.85 -0.13 2.51
C THR A 92 -7.70 0.51 1.41
N ALA A 93 -8.73 1.27 1.78
CA ALA A 93 -9.59 1.95 0.79
C ALA A 93 -8.80 2.87 -0.17
N PRO A 94 -7.82 3.67 0.24
CA PRO A 94 -6.97 4.44 -0.67
C PRO A 94 -6.22 3.58 -1.69
N GLU A 95 -5.73 2.41 -1.29
CA GLU A 95 -5.04 1.49 -2.18
C GLU A 95 -5.99 0.84 -3.19
N VAL A 96 -7.21 0.49 -2.75
CA VAL A 96 -8.25 0.00 -3.67
C VAL A 96 -8.56 1.03 -4.75
N LEU A 97 -8.70 2.31 -4.38
CA LEU A 97 -8.93 3.40 -5.33
C LEU A 97 -7.76 3.57 -6.31
N LEU A 98 -6.51 3.46 -5.81
CA LEU A 98 -5.32 3.52 -6.65
C LEU A 98 -5.27 2.36 -7.66
N ILE A 99 -5.55 1.14 -7.20
CA ILE A 99 -5.59 -0.06 -8.05
C ILE A 99 -6.71 0.05 -9.07
N ALA A 100 -7.92 0.43 -8.64
CA ALA A 100 -9.06 0.59 -9.54
C ALA A 100 -8.78 1.61 -10.64
N ARG A 101 -8.14 2.74 -10.31
CA ARG A 101 -7.73 3.75 -11.29
C ARG A 101 -6.70 3.20 -12.28
N GLU A 102 -5.74 2.43 -11.79
CA GLU A 102 -4.73 1.80 -12.65
C GLU A 102 -5.36 0.78 -13.60
N LEU A 103 -6.29 -0.04 -13.12
CA LEU A 103 -6.99 -1.03 -13.94
C LEU A 103 -7.93 -0.36 -14.95
N HIS A 104 -8.62 0.72 -14.55
CA HIS A 104 -9.55 1.44 -15.44
C HIS A 104 -8.84 2.06 -16.65
N GLY A 105 -7.58 2.46 -16.50
CA GLY A 105 -6.76 3.02 -17.61
C GLY A 105 -6.20 1.97 -18.57
N ARG A 106 -6.46 0.67 -18.35
CA ARG A 106 -5.92 -0.42 -19.17
C ARG A 106 -6.96 -1.01 -20.11
N GLU A 107 -6.53 -1.40 -21.30
CA GLU A 107 -7.37 -2.01 -22.32
C GLU A 107 -8.12 -3.27 -21.83
N HIS A 108 -7.51 -4.08 -20.98
CA HIS A 108 -8.09 -5.29 -20.39
C HIS A 108 -8.53 -5.13 -18.92
N GLY A 109 -8.66 -3.90 -18.44
CA GLY A 109 -8.97 -3.61 -17.04
C GLY A 109 -10.32 -4.17 -16.58
N GLY A 110 -11.32 -4.20 -17.46
CA GLY A 110 -12.63 -4.78 -17.17
C GLY A 110 -12.58 -6.29 -16.84
N GLY A 111 -11.77 -7.06 -17.55
CA GLY A 111 -11.57 -8.48 -17.28
C GLY A 111 -10.89 -8.72 -15.91
N MET A 112 -9.91 -7.89 -15.56
CA MET A 112 -9.26 -7.96 -14.26
C MET A 112 -10.21 -7.59 -13.11
N ALA A 113 -11.07 -6.59 -13.29
CA ALA A 113 -12.10 -6.24 -12.31
C ALA A 113 -13.10 -7.39 -12.11
N ALA A 114 -13.51 -8.06 -13.17
CA ALA A 114 -14.37 -9.25 -13.08
C ALA A 114 -13.67 -10.39 -12.31
N ALA A 115 -12.40 -10.65 -12.57
CA ALA A 115 -11.62 -11.66 -11.85
C ALA A 115 -11.52 -11.34 -10.34
N VAL A 116 -11.32 -10.07 -9.97
CA VAL A 116 -11.33 -9.61 -8.58
C VAL A 116 -12.68 -9.86 -7.92
N HIS A 117 -13.77 -9.55 -8.62
CA HIS A 117 -15.14 -9.78 -8.12
C HIS A 117 -15.42 -11.28 -7.91
N GLN A 118 -15.03 -12.14 -8.85
CA GLN A 118 -15.17 -13.58 -8.72
C GLN A 118 -14.37 -14.14 -7.54
N ALA A 119 -13.12 -13.70 -7.37
CA ALA A 119 -12.30 -14.10 -6.24
C ALA A 119 -12.88 -13.64 -4.90
N ALA A 120 -13.40 -12.42 -4.84
CA ALA A 120 -14.09 -11.90 -3.65
C ALA A 120 -15.32 -12.76 -3.31
N THR A 121 -16.14 -13.11 -4.32
CA THR A 121 -17.31 -13.96 -4.14
C THR A 121 -16.92 -15.36 -3.65
N ALA A 122 -15.86 -15.95 -4.20
CA ALA A 122 -15.37 -17.26 -3.78
C ALA A 122 -14.80 -17.28 -2.35
N GLY A 123 -14.34 -16.12 -1.86
CA GLY A 123 -13.85 -15.93 -0.50
C GLY A 123 -14.92 -15.53 0.53
N LEU A 124 -16.15 -15.26 0.11
CA LEU A 124 -17.21 -14.88 1.02
C LEU A 124 -17.54 -16.00 2.01
N GLY A 125 -17.54 -15.66 3.30
CA GLY A 125 -17.84 -16.58 4.39
C GLY A 125 -16.67 -17.46 4.84
N LEU A 126 -15.51 -17.38 4.18
CA LEU A 126 -14.30 -18.03 4.64
C LEU A 126 -13.62 -17.19 5.71
N ASP A 127 -13.12 -17.83 6.75
CA ASP A 127 -12.28 -17.17 7.72
C ASP A 127 -10.83 -17.06 7.21
N ARG A 128 -9.98 -16.39 8.01
CA ARG A 128 -8.59 -16.15 7.65
C ARG A 128 -7.79 -17.43 7.46
N ASP A 129 -8.01 -18.40 8.31
CA ASP A 129 -7.24 -19.66 8.31
C ASP A 129 -7.63 -20.50 7.10
N GLU A 130 -8.93 -20.57 6.79
CA GLU A 130 -9.44 -21.22 5.58
C GLU A 130 -8.90 -20.59 4.29
N LEU A 131 -8.80 -19.24 4.24
CA LEU A 131 -8.21 -18.51 3.10
C LEU A 131 -6.73 -18.83 2.93
N LEU A 132 -5.97 -18.92 4.04
CA LEU A 132 -4.56 -19.28 4.04
C LEU A 132 -4.33 -20.73 3.61
N GLU A 133 -5.16 -21.68 4.08
CA GLU A 133 -5.07 -23.09 3.72
C GLU A 133 -5.35 -23.31 2.23
N ARG A 134 -6.33 -22.63 1.67
CA ARG A 134 -6.70 -22.75 0.24
C ARG A 134 -5.66 -22.19 -0.71
N ARG A 135 -4.76 -21.32 -0.25
CA ARG A 135 -3.72 -20.68 -1.06
C ARG A 135 -4.24 -20.16 -2.40
N LEU A 136 -5.42 -19.51 -2.37
CA LEU A 136 -6.03 -18.99 -3.58
C LEU A 136 -5.08 -17.98 -4.23
N ALA A 137 -4.85 -18.14 -5.52
CA ALA A 137 -4.04 -17.19 -6.26
C ALA A 137 -4.71 -15.84 -6.33
N CYS A 138 -3.92 -14.77 -6.19
CA CYS A 138 -4.39 -13.41 -6.39
C CYS A 138 -5.02 -13.25 -7.79
N PRO A 139 -6.21 -12.69 -7.92
CA PRO A 139 -6.87 -12.51 -9.22
C PRO A 139 -6.12 -11.56 -10.16
N LEU A 140 -5.12 -10.83 -9.65
CA LEU A 140 -4.25 -9.92 -10.41
C LEU A 140 -2.90 -10.56 -10.75
N LEU A 141 -2.74 -11.87 -10.51
CA LEU A 141 -1.59 -12.64 -10.97
C LEU A 141 -1.89 -13.17 -12.38
N VAL A 142 -1.16 -12.67 -13.37
CA VAL A 142 -1.30 -13.05 -14.78
C VAL A 142 0.04 -13.62 -15.25
N ASP A 143 0.03 -14.84 -15.75
CA ASP A 143 1.23 -15.56 -16.25
C ASP A 143 2.41 -15.55 -15.26
N GLY A 144 2.11 -15.71 -13.98
CA GLY A 144 3.10 -15.69 -12.90
C GLY A 144 3.64 -14.31 -12.54
N LEU A 145 3.10 -13.24 -13.15
CA LEU A 145 3.50 -11.85 -12.93
C LEU A 145 2.39 -11.06 -12.23
N CYS A 146 2.76 -10.22 -11.27
CA CYS A 146 1.83 -9.28 -10.67
C CYS A 146 1.47 -8.19 -11.68
N SER A 147 0.23 -8.21 -12.19
CA SER A 147 -0.23 -7.23 -13.20
C SER A 147 -0.26 -5.79 -12.68
N ILE A 148 -0.35 -5.60 -11.36
CA ILE A 148 -0.37 -4.30 -10.71
C ILE A 148 0.93 -4.00 -9.93
N TYR A 149 2.05 -4.58 -10.31
CA TYR A 149 3.31 -4.48 -9.56
C TYR A 149 3.68 -3.04 -9.13
N PRO A 150 3.55 -2.00 -9.98
CA PRO A 150 3.87 -0.62 -9.59
C PRO A 150 2.96 -0.05 -8.50
N VAL A 151 1.70 -0.49 -8.44
CA VAL A 151 0.67 -0.02 -7.51
C VAL A 151 0.23 -1.09 -6.52
N ARG A 152 1.03 -2.17 -6.38
CA ARG A 152 0.71 -3.26 -5.44
C ARG A 152 0.57 -2.74 -4.02
N PRO A 153 -0.36 -3.31 -3.21
CA PRO A 153 -0.62 -2.90 -1.83
C PRO A 153 0.61 -2.92 -0.95
N LEU A 154 0.59 -2.12 0.11
CA LEU A 154 1.65 -2.08 1.13
C LEU A 154 1.89 -3.45 1.76
N ALA A 155 0.83 -4.20 2.01
CA ALA A 155 0.94 -5.56 2.50
C ALA A 155 1.78 -6.43 1.56
N CYS A 156 1.60 -6.32 0.23
CA CYS A 156 2.44 -7.01 -0.75
C CYS A 156 3.88 -6.48 -0.80
N ARG A 157 4.08 -5.19 -0.53
CA ARG A 157 5.41 -4.56 -0.49
C ARG A 157 6.21 -4.93 0.75
N SER A 158 5.51 -5.29 1.84
CA SER A 158 6.13 -5.71 3.11
C SER A 158 6.52 -7.19 3.15
N PHE A 159 6.07 -7.98 2.19
CA PHE A 159 6.54 -9.36 2.05
C PHE A 159 7.95 -9.36 1.46
N PHE A 160 8.93 -9.60 2.31
CA PHE A 160 10.32 -9.80 1.91
C PHE A 160 10.63 -11.30 1.98
N SER A 161 11.22 -11.84 0.92
CA SER A 161 11.95 -13.11 0.97
C SER A 161 13.44 -12.80 0.88
N PHE A 162 14.21 -13.46 1.69
CA PHE A 162 15.66 -13.36 1.73
C PHE A 162 16.28 -14.62 1.13
#